data_2a976f8d6cd9028f9908def63e944b94
#
_entry.id   2a976f8d6cd9028f9908def63e944b94
#
_cell.length_a   1.000
_cell.length_b   1.000
_cell.length_c   1.000
_cell.angle_alpha   90.00
_cell.angle_beta   90.00
_cell.angle_gamma   90.00
#
_symmetry.space_group_name_H-M   'P 1'
#
loop_
_entity.id
_entity.type
_entity.pdbx_description
1 polymer ?
#
loop_
_entity_poly.entity_id
_entity_poly.type
_entity_poly.pdbx_seq_one_letter_code
_entity_poly.pdbx_strand_id
1 'polypeptide(L)'
;DDPQRNPYSILPNAKSIIGFGIKVPRGLYNAMDIKSQYYNYTNLGVKYIDESFAEIFLLKMGGIIEDAGYDACLQRYIPGIKIQGDKTMNPEVSKVYELEFASAVAEGKPVPDVIIDYNKAAVVCGLGSVGLHNKVITPKYGTYMRFVFIITDLELEFDEPFTEELCDKCGQCQNACPGKAISEDGLDTWQCSVYYRGAHKSNPFITDDFLKDHPEREAI
;
A
#
# COMPACT_ATOMS: atom_id res chain seq x y z
N ASP A 1 11.17 15.67 -6.86
CA ASP A 1 10.43 14.86 -5.88
C ASP A 1 8.97 15.26 -5.94
N ASP A 2 8.07 14.29 -6.02
CA ASP A 2 6.62 14.50 -6.06
C ASP A 2 6.14 15.04 -4.69
N PRO A 3 5.61 16.25 -4.60
CA PRO A 3 5.13 16.81 -3.33
C PRO A 3 4.09 15.92 -2.64
N GLN A 4 3.34 15.14 -3.44
CA GLN A 4 2.29 14.22 -2.97
C GLN A 4 2.86 12.98 -2.25
N ARG A 5 4.15 12.71 -2.40
CA ARG A 5 4.87 11.58 -1.80
C ARG A 5 6.04 12.01 -0.91
N ASN A 6 6.19 13.32 -0.71
CA ASN A 6 7.32 13.87 0.01
C ASN A 6 7.02 13.98 1.51
N PRO A 7 7.81 13.36 2.40
CA PRO A 7 7.63 13.46 3.85
C PRO A 7 7.69 14.90 4.37
N TYR A 8 8.46 15.79 3.71
CA TYR A 8 8.50 17.22 4.08
C TYR A 8 7.20 17.97 3.77
N SER A 9 6.33 17.44 2.92
CA SER A 9 4.98 17.98 2.74
C SER A 9 4.06 17.64 3.92
N ILE A 10 4.41 16.60 4.70
CA ILE A 10 3.68 16.17 5.92
C ILE A 10 4.25 16.91 7.14
N LEU A 11 5.56 16.82 7.33
CA LEU A 11 6.27 17.48 8.43
C LEU A 11 7.48 18.24 7.84
N PRO A 12 7.41 19.59 7.70
CA PRO A 12 8.45 20.37 7.04
C PRO A 12 9.82 20.30 7.68
N ASN A 13 9.88 20.10 9.01
CA ASN A 13 11.10 19.97 9.80
C ASN A 13 11.46 18.50 10.10
N ALA A 14 10.92 17.54 9.37
CA ALA A 14 11.21 16.12 9.55
C ALA A 14 12.73 15.84 9.48
N LYS A 15 13.22 15.03 10.40
CA LYS A 15 14.61 14.56 10.44
C LYS A 15 14.73 13.06 10.30
N SER A 16 13.72 12.32 10.77
CA SER A 16 13.75 10.87 10.74
C SER A 16 12.40 10.27 10.30
N ILE A 17 12.48 9.10 9.67
CA ILE A 17 11.33 8.23 9.41
C ILE A 17 11.59 6.90 10.11
N ILE A 18 10.70 6.51 11.00
CA ILE A 18 10.78 5.25 11.73
C ILE A 18 9.83 4.26 11.05
N GLY A 19 10.36 3.15 10.54
CA GLY A 19 9.58 2.10 9.88
C GLY A 19 9.35 0.90 10.79
N PHE A 20 8.12 0.41 10.84
CA PHE A 20 7.75 -0.79 11.59
C PHE A 20 7.12 -1.83 10.67
N GLY A 21 7.58 -3.08 10.81
CA GLY A 21 7.01 -4.23 10.15
C GLY A 21 6.15 -5.05 11.11
N ILE A 22 4.86 -5.19 10.81
CA ILE A 22 3.92 -6.01 11.57
C ILE A 22 3.73 -7.34 10.84
N LYS A 23 4.10 -8.44 11.50
CA LYS A 23 4.00 -9.77 10.92
C LYS A 23 2.55 -10.23 10.81
N VAL A 24 2.16 -10.69 9.62
CA VAL A 24 0.92 -11.44 9.40
C VAL A 24 1.20 -12.93 9.62
N PRO A 25 0.48 -13.61 10.52
CA PRO A 25 0.68 -15.04 10.75
C PRO A 25 0.47 -15.88 9.48
N ARG A 26 1.47 -16.67 9.10
CA ARG A 26 1.42 -17.53 7.90
C ARG A 26 0.23 -18.49 7.87
N GLY A 27 -0.24 -18.93 9.04
CA GLY A 27 -1.40 -19.79 9.15
C GLY A 27 -2.69 -19.21 8.55
N LEU A 28 -2.82 -17.86 8.52
CA LEU A 28 -3.96 -17.20 7.89
C LEU A 28 -3.96 -17.37 6.36
N TYR A 29 -2.79 -17.30 5.75
CA TYR A 29 -2.62 -17.55 4.31
C TYR A 29 -2.82 -19.04 3.99
N ASN A 30 -2.21 -19.95 4.76
CA ASN A 30 -2.35 -21.37 4.55
C ASN A 30 -3.82 -21.82 4.63
N ALA A 31 -4.58 -21.27 5.57
CA ALA A 31 -6.00 -21.57 5.72
C ALA A 31 -6.83 -21.06 4.53
N MET A 32 -6.42 -19.96 3.93
CA MET A 32 -7.03 -19.43 2.70
C MET A 32 -6.67 -20.31 1.49
N ASP A 33 -5.41 -20.72 1.35
CA ASP A 33 -4.94 -21.55 0.23
C ASP A 33 -5.66 -22.90 0.17
N ILE A 34 -5.90 -23.55 1.33
CA ILE A 34 -6.70 -24.78 1.41
C ILE A 34 -8.22 -24.54 1.42
N LYS A 35 -8.64 -23.28 1.18
CA LYS A 35 -10.04 -22.85 1.08
C LYS A 35 -10.89 -23.11 2.34
N SER A 36 -10.25 -23.18 3.50
CA SER A 36 -10.97 -23.41 4.76
C SER A 36 -11.42 -22.13 5.45
N GLN A 37 -10.69 -21.02 5.29
CA GLN A 37 -10.98 -19.77 5.98
C GLN A 37 -10.57 -18.54 5.15
N TYR A 38 -11.55 -17.75 4.69
CA TYR A 38 -11.30 -16.46 4.02
C TYR A 38 -11.44 -15.28 4.98
N TYR A 39 -12.48 -15.26 5.79
CA TYR A 39 -12.77 -14.12 6.67
C TYR A 39 -11.71 -13.91 7.75
N ASN A 40 -11.09 -14.97 8.26
CA ASN A 40 -10.01 -14.84 9.22
C ASN A 40 -8.81 -14.11 8.62
N TYR A 41 -8.43 -14.41 7.38
CA TYR A 41 -7.39 -13.66 6.69
C TYR A 41 -7.81 -12.20 6.47
N THR A 42 -9.00 -11.96 5.94
CA THR A 42 -9.49 -10.61 5.67
C THR A 42 -9.55 -9.75 6.93
N ASN A 43 -10.02 -10.34 8.03
CA ASN A 43 -10.13 -9.63 9.30
C ASN A 43 -8.78 -9.55 10.03
N LEU A 44 -8.18 -10.68 10.40
CA LEU A 44 -7.00 -10.71 11.26
C LEU A 44 -5.69 -10.41 10.52
N GLY A 45 -5.62 -10.75 9.22
CA GLY A 45 -4.42 -10.53 8.40
C GLY A 45 -4.38 -9.18 7.69
N VAL A 46 -5.51 -8.49 7.58
CA VAL A 46 -5.62 -7.20 6.89
C VAL A 46 -6.31 -6.18 7.78
N LYS A 47 -7.64 -6.27 7.94
CA LYS A 47 -8.46 -5.22 8.54
C LYS A 47 -8.04 -4.87 9.97
N TYR A 48 -7.96 -5.85 10.86
CA TYR A 48 -7.59 -5.57 12.26
C TYR A 48 -6.13 -5.17 12.45
N ILE A 49 -5.24 -5.60 11.55
CA ILE A 49 -3.87 -5.10 11.57
C ILE A 49 -3.86 -3.64 11.14
N ASP A 50 -4.47 -3.30 9.99
CA ASP A 50 -4.38 -1.96 9.42
C ASP A 50 -5.27 -0.93 10.14
N GLU A 51 -6.49 -1.32 10.56
CA GLU A 51 -7.51 -0.40 11.09
C GLU A 51 -7.66 -0.43 12.61
N SER A 52 -6.90 -1.24 13.32
CA SER A 52 -6.97 -1.31 14.77
C SER A 52 -5.61 -1.43 15.42
N PHE A 53 -4.89 -2.53 15.16
CA PHE A 53 -3.61 -2.75 15.84
C PHE A 53 -2.57 -1.71 15.43
N ALA A 54 -2.44 -1.43 14.14
CA ALA A 54 -1.49 -0.44 13.64
C ALA A 54 -1.79 0.97 14.16
N GLU A 55 -3.05 1.35 14.24
CA GLU A 55 -3.47 2.66 14.76
C GLU A 55 -3.15 2.79 16.25
N ILE A 56 -3.51 1.78 17.06
CA ILE A 56 -3.22 1.78 18.50
C ILE A 56 -1.70 1.78 18.75
N PHE A 57 -0.96 1.00 17.96
CA PHE A 57 0.49 0.93 18.05
C PHE A 57 1.13 2.29 17.71
N LEU A 58 0.73 2.90 16.59
CA LEU A 58 1.23 4.20 16.16
C LEU A 58 0.92 5.30 17.17
N LEU A 59 -0.31 5.34 17.72
CA LEU A 59 -0.69 6.30 18.76
C LEU A 59 0.19 6.18 20.00
N LYS A 60 0.49 4.96 20.44
CA LYS A 60 1.37 4.73 21.60
C LYS A 60 2.80 5.16 21.31
N MET A 61 3.34 4.80 20.16
CA MET A 61 4.71 5.16 19.78
C MET A 61 4.86 6.66 19.54
N GLY A 62 3.87 7.27 18.87
CA GLY A 62 3.83 8.71 18.67
C GLY A 62 3.77 9.46 19.99
N GLY A 63 2.92 9.02 20.93
CA GLY A 63 2.84 9.62 22.27
C GLY A 63 4.18 9.60 23.01
N ILE A 64 4.96 8.53 22.91
CA ILE A 64 6.32 8.45 23.52
C ILE A 64 7.25 9.51 22.92
N ILE A 65 7.17 9.74 21.61
CA ILE A 65 7.98 10.74 20.90
C ILE A 65 7.56 12.15 21.33
N GLU A 66 6.25 12.39 21.39
CA GLU A 66 5.69 13.70 21.78
C GLU A 66 5.93 14.01 23.25
N ASP A 67 5.87 13.02 24.14
CA ASP A 67 6.24 13.17 25.57
C ASP A 67 7.71 13.55 25.74
N ALA A 68 8.57 13.19 24.77
CA ALA A 68 9.97 13.62 24.72
C ALA A 68 10.17 15.01 24.09
N GLY A 69 9.09 15.68 23.65
CA GLY A 69 9.11 17.05 23.13
C GLY A 69 9.32 17.18 21.62
N TYR A 70 9.06 16.13 20.85
CA TYR A 70 9.18 16.11 19.40
C TYR A 70 7.83 15.87 18.73
N ASP A 71 7.68 16.28 17.47
CA ASP A 71 6.49 16.01 16.68
C ASP A 71 6.51 14.58 16.10
N ALA A 72 5.36 13.93 16.04
CA ALA A 72 5.20 12.58 15.48
C ALA A 72 4.01 12.50 14.50
N CYS A 73 4.29 12.51 13.20
CA CYS A 73 3.27 12.33 12.17
C CYS A 73 3.11 10.85 11.81
N LEU A 74 2.01 10.26 12.24
CA LEU A 74 1.74 8.83 12.13
C LEU A 74 1.26 8.47 10.72
N GLN A 75 1.89 7.46 10.12
CA GLN A 75 1.59 7.02 8.76
C GLN A 75 1.11 5.58 8.77
N ARG A 76 -0.20 5.38 8.60
CA ARG A 76 -0.80 4.07 8.36
C ARG A 76 -1.16 3.88 6.89
N TYR A 77 -1.25 2.65 6.44
CA TYR A 77 -1.77 2.38 5.11
C TYR A 77 -3.23 2.81 5.00
N ILE A 78 -3.51 3.73 4.08
CA ILE A 78 -4.86 4.20 3.78
C ILE A 78 -5.22 3.71 2.37
N PRO A 79 -6.08 2.67 2.24
CA PRO A 79 -6.50 2.22 0.93
C PRO A 79 -7.46 3.22 0.29
N GLY A 80 -7.26 3.50 -0.98
CA GLY A 80 -8.28 4.11 -1.82
C GLY A 80 -8.34 5.64 -1.88
N ILE A 81 -7.38 6.36 -1.32
CA ILE A 81 -7.26 7.79 -1.62
C ILE A 81 -6.84 7.94 -3.07
N LYS A 82 -7.68 8.61 -3.84
CA LYS A 82 -7.45 8.90 -5.26
C LYS A 82 -7.16 10.37 -5.42
N ILE A 83 -6.06 10.65 -6.08
CA ILE A 83 -5.55 11.99 -6.28
C ILE A 83 -5.72 12.33 -7.75
N GLN A 84 -6.29 13.49 -8.03
CA GLN A 84 -6.40 13.99 -9.40
C GLN A 84 -4.99 14.08 -10.02
N GLY A 85 -4.80 13.43 -11.18
CA GLY A 85 -3.51 13.37 -11.85
C GLY A 85 -2.59 12.25 -11.37
N ASP A 86 -3.08 11.31 -10.55
CA ASP A 86 -2.32 10.10 -10.23
C ASP A 86 -2.03 9.32 -11.51
N LYS A 87 -0.74 9.25 -11.88
CA LYS A 87 -0.27 8.57 -13.10
C LYS A 87 -0.48 7.05 -13.07
N THR A 88 -0.80 6.50 -11.91
CA THR A 88 -1.14 5.07 -11.75
C THR A 88 -2.57 4.75 -12.18
N MET A 89 -3.38 5.77 -12.50
CA MET A 89 -4.74 5.59 -12.97
C MET A 89 -4.86 5.91 -14.46
N ASN A 90 -5.49 5.00 -15.20
CA ASN A 90 -5.87 5.31 -16.58
C ASN A 90 -6.84 6.50 -16.58
N PRO A 91 -6.53 7.61 -17.33
CA PRO A 91 -7.37 8.80 -17.37
C PRO A 91 -8.81 8.55 -17.85
N GLU A 92 -9.01 7.52 -18.67
CA GLU A 92 -10.36 7.16 -19.16
C GLU A 92 -11.19 6.49 -18.07
N VAL A 93 -10.57 5.65 -17.24
CA VAL A 93 -11.23 5.02 -16.10
C VAL A 93 -11.60 6.07 -15.05
N SER A 94 -10.76 7.06 -14.83
CA SER A 94 -11.07 8.13 -13.88
C SER A 94 -12.28 8.98 -14.27
N LYS A 95 -12.56 9.12 -15.57
CA LYS A 95 -13.75 9.83 -16.07
C LYS A 95 -15.05 9.05 -15.84
N VAL A 96 -14.99 7.71 -16.02
CA VAL A 96 -16.15 6.86 -15.88
C VAL A 96 -16.62 6.75 -14.42
N TYR A 97 -15.69 6.82 -13.47
CA TYR A 97 -16.03 6.65 -12.05
C TYR A 97 -16.53 7.92 -11.36
N GLU A 98 -16.50 9.10 -12.01
CA GLU A 98 -16.77 10.38 -11.35
C GLU A 98 -16.11 10.42 -9.95
N LEU A 99 -14.83 10.02 -9.93
CA LEU A 99 -14.12 9.93 -8.66
C LEU A 99 -14.02 11.33 -8.09
N GLU A 100 -14.63 11.56 -6.95
CA GLU A 100 -14.39 12.73 -6.16
C GLU A 100 -12.92 12.74 -5.78
N PHE A 101 -12.15 13.52 -6.50
CA PHE A 101 -10.76 13.76 -6.18
C PHE A 101 -10.71 14.86 -5.13
N ALA A 102 -10.02 14.57 -4.04
CA ALA A 102 -9.67 15.62 -3.11
C ALA A 102 -8.90 16.73 -3.88
N SER A 103 -9.14 17.96 -3.56
CA SER A 103 -8.42 19.11 -4.11
C SER A 103 -7.52 19.72 -3.04
N ALA A 104 -6.46 20.42 -3.48
CA ALA A 104 -5.60 21.13 -2.56
C ALA A 104 -6.41 22.16 -1.76
N VAL A 105 -6.21 22.18 -0.44
CA VAL A 105 -6.91 23.11 0.46
C VAL A 105 -6.29 24.50 0.47
N ALA A 106 -5.11 24.66 -0.11
CA ALA A 106 -4.43 25.95 -0.27
C ALA A 106 -3.57 25.91 -1.53
N GLU A 107 -3.36 27.09 -2.13
CA GLU A 107 -2.50 27.25 -3.30
C GLU A 107 -1.06 26.80 -3.00
N GLY A 108 -0.47 26.06 -3.91
CA GLY A 108 0.90 25.52 -3.79
C GLY A 108 1.08 24.38 -2.78
N LYS A 109 0.00 23.90 -2.16
CA LYS A 109 0.03 22.72 -1.28
C LYS A 109 -0.40 21.46 -2.03
N PRO A 110 0.16 20.29 -1.67
CA PRO A 110 -0.34 19.04 -2.21
C PRO A 110 -1.78 18.74 -1.72
N VAL A 111 -2.42 17.83 -2.42
CA VAL A 111 -3.76 17.37 -2.04
C VAL A 111 -3.70 16.56 -0.75
N PRO A 112 -4.51 16.82 0.28
CA PRO A 112 -4.59 15.96 1.45
C PRO A 112 -5.37 14.66 1.12
N ASP A 113 -5.04 13.48 1.71
CA ASP A 113 -3.89 13.36 2.58
C ASP A 113 -2.63 13.06 1.77
N VAL A 114 -1.53 13.69 2.13
CA VAL A 114 -0.20 13.35 1.58
C VAL A 114 0.22 12.02 2.17
N ILE A 115 0.62 11.08 1.32
CA ILE A 115 1.01 9.73 1.72
C ILE A 115 2.41 9.45 1.19
N ILE A 116 3.33 9.05 2.06
CA ILE A 116 4.67 8.62 1.62
C ILE A 116 4.58 7.36 0.76
N ASP A 117 5.61 7.13 -0.06
CA ASP A 117 5.77 5.86 -0.75
C ASP A 117 6.20 4.79 0.26
N TYR A 118 5.27 3.90 0.64
CA TYR A 118 5.48 2.86 1.65
C TYR A 118 6.56 1.85 1.25
N ASN A 119 6.65 1.51 -0.04
CA ASN A 119 7.66 0.59 -0.53
C ASN A 119 9.05 1.22 -0.43
N LYS A 120 9.17 2.47 -0.91
CA LYS A 120 10.42 3.23 -0.83
C LYS A 120 10.84 3.46 0.63
N ALA A 121 9.90 3.86 1.48
CA ALA A 121 10.16 4.07 2.90
C ALA A 121 10.65 2.79 3.59
N ALA A 122 10.04 1.63 3.30
CA ALA A 122 10.47 0.36 3.85
C ALA A 122 11.90 -0.03 3.43
N VAL A 123 12.26 0.22 2.17
CA VAL A 123 13.62 -0.03 1.66
C VAL A 123 14.63 0.90 2.33
N VAL A 124 14.32 2.20 2.41
CA VAL A 124 15.21 3.19 3.04
C VAL A 124 15.37 2.95 4.54
N CYS A 125 14.32 2.47 5.23
CA CYS A 125 14.39 2.04 6.63
C CYS A 125 15.03 0.65 6.82
N GLY A 126 15.68 0.05 5.82
CA GLY A 126 16.40 -1.22 5.97
C GLY A 126 15.52 -2.47 6.11
N LEU A 127 14.20 -2.38 5.85
CA LEU A 127 13.26 -3.46 6.17
C LEU A 127 13.21 -4.57 5.11
N GLY A 128 13.64 -4.30 3.88
CA GLY A 128 13.63 -5.28 2.80
C GLY A 128 13.72 -4.65 1.41
N SER A 129 13.54 -5.46 0.35
CA SER A 129 13.55 -5.02 -1.05
C SER A 129 12.19 -5.19 -1.71
N VAL A 130 11.92 -4.42 -2.77
CA VAL A 130 10.65 -4.52 -3.52
C VAL A 130 10.76 -5.64 -4.56
N GLY A 131 9.83 -6.58 -4.52
CA GLY A 131 9.73 -7.64 -5.51
C GLY A 131 8.95 -7.22 -6.77
N LEU A 132 9.00 -8.07 -7.79
CA LEU A 132 8.31 -7.89 -9.08
C LEU A 132 6.80 -7.61 -8.92
N HIS A 133 6.18 -8.17 -7.88
CA HIS A 133 4.77 -7.96 -7.52
C HIS A 133 4.49 -6.62 -6.80
N ASN A 134 5.47 -5.72 -6.78
CA ASN A 134 5.38 -4.40 -6.11
C ASN A 134 5.01 -4.47 -4.61
N LYS A 135 5.53 -5.50 -3.91
CA LYS A 135 5.44 -5.60 -2.45
C LYS A 135 6.85 -5.77 -1.87
N VAL A 136 7.03 -5.25 -0.67
CA VAL A 136 8.30 -5.42 0.04
C VAL A 136 8.45 -6.87 0.50
N ILE A 137 9.61 -7.43 0.23
CA ILE A 137 10.05 -8.75 0.68
C ILE A 137 11.04 -8.50 1.82
N THR A 138 10.77 -9.07 2.99
CA THR A 138 11.69 -9.01 4.12
C THR A 138 12.53 -10.28 4.21
N PRO A 139 13.79 -10.23 4.67
CA PRO A 139 14.67 -11.42 4.70
C PRO A 139 14.08 -12.58 5.51
N LYS A 140 13.43 -12.27 6.64
CA LYS A 140 12.93 -13.29 7.59
C LYS A 140 11.50 -13.76 7.30
N TYR A 141 10.64 -12.87 6.82
CA TYR A 141 9.20 -13.13 6.74
C TYR A 141 8.63 -13.02 5.31
N GLY A 142 9.49 -12.76 4.32
CA GLY A 142 9.03 -12.56 2.95
C GLY A 142 8.01 -11.42 2.85
N THR A 143 6.89 -11.67 2.18
CA THR A 143 5.79 -10.71 2.01
C THR A 143 4.72 -10.77 3.11
N TYR A 144 4.92 -11.61 4.15
CA TYR A 144 3.96 -11.75 5.26
C TYR A 144 4.08 -10.62 6.28
N MET A 145 4.15 -9.37 5.78
CA MET A 145 4.35 -8.18 6.59
C MET A 145 3.40 -7.07 6.17
N ARG A 146 3.01 -6.24 7.16
CA ARG A 146 2.36 -4.95 6.96
C ARG A 146 3.29 -3.88 7.52
N PHE A 147 3.35 -2.72 6.86
CA PHE A 147 4.27 -1.66 7.24
C PHE A 147 3.51 -0.42 7.67
N VAL A 148 4.01 0.23 8.72
CA VAL A 148 3.57 1.53 9.19
C VAL A 148 4.79 2.39 9.50
N PHE A 149 4.62 3.71 9.50
CA PHE A 149 5.74 4.63 9.65
C PHE A 149 5.38 5.79 10.60
N ILE A 150 6.40 6.39 11.20
CA ILE A 150 6.30 7.65 11.92
C ILE A 150 7.31 8.60 11.30
N ILE A 151 6.86 9.79 10.91
CA ILE A 151 7.71 10.89 10.47
C ILE A 151 7.87 11.81 11.68
N THR A 152 9.09 12.14 12.04
CA THR A 152 9.38 12.95 13.24
C THR A 152 10.52 13.95 13.01
N ASP A 153 10.52 15.04 13.76
CA ASP A 153 11.63 15.97 13.84
C ASP A 153 12.70 15.55 14.89
N LEU A 154 12.47 14.44 15.58
CA LEU A 154 13.48 13.77 16.40
C LEU A 154 14.59 13.25 15.48
N GLU A 155 15.82 13.68 15.75
CA GLU A 155 17.01 13.19 15.05
C GLU A 155 17.45 11.85 15.66
N LEU A 156 17.42 10.81 14.85
CA LEU A 156 17.83 9.46 15.24
C LEU A 156 19.02 9.02 14.39
N GLU A 157 19.85 8.15 14.95
CA GLU A 157 20.80 7.38 14.16
C GLU A 157 20.03 6.52 13.17
N PHE A 158 20.43 6.52 11.90
CA PHE A 158 19.72 5.83 10.85
C PHE A 158 20.31 4.45 10.57
N ASP A 159 19.42 3.52 10.23
CA ASP A 159 19.81 2.24 9.67
C ASP A 159 20.22 2.40 8.20
N GLU A 160 21.10 1.54 7.71
CA GLU A 160 21.48 1.53 6.31
C GLU A 160 20.29 1.06 5.44
N PRO A 161 20.06 1.70 4.29
CA PRO A 161 19.06 1.24 3.35
C PRO A 161 19.28 -0.22 2.96
N PHE A 162 18.19 -0.96 2.76
CA PHE A 162 18.28 -2.35 2.32
C PHE A 162 18.74 -2.42 0.86
N THR A 163 19.86 -3.07 0.61
CA THR A 163 20.51 -3.11 -0.70
C THR A 163 20.46 -4.48 -1.38
N GLU A 164 20.12 -5.54 -0.65
CA GLU A 164 20.03 -6.89 -1.23
C GLU A 164 18.77 -7.05 -2.09
N GLU A 165 18.90 -7.63 -3.28
CA GLU A 165 17.76 -7.97 -4.13
C GLU A 165 17.22 -9.35 -3.73
N LEU A 166 16.14 -9.38 -2.96
CA LEU A 166 15.51 -10.63 -2.47
C LEU A 166 14.58 -11.29 -3.50
N CYS A 167 14.23 -10.57 -4.56
CA CYS A 167 13.41 -11.10 -5.66
C CYS A 167 14.29 -11.75 -6.72
N ASP A 168 14.26 -13.07 -6.83
CA ASP A 168 14.97 -13.84 -7.84
C ASP A 168 14.26 -13.90 -9.21
N LYS A 169 13.16 -13.19 -9.38
CA LYS A 169 12.32 -13.14 -10.59
C LYS A 169 11.84 -14.52 -11.05
N CYS A 170 11.57 -15.44 -10.13
CA CYS A 170 11.14 -16.82 -10.42
C CYS A 170 9.79 -16.95 -11.16
N GLY A 171 9.05 -15.87 -11.38
CA GLY A 171 7.77 -15.85 -12.10
C GLY A 171 6.57 -16.42 -11.33
N GLN A 172 6.74 -16.91 -10.10
CA GLN A 172 5.63 -17.50 -9.35
C GLN A 172 4.49 -16.50 -9.11
N CYS A 173 4.80 -15.25 -8.78
CA CYS A 173 3.80 -14.20 -8.60
C CYS A 173 3.05 -13.87 -9.89
N GLN A 174 3.71 -13.92 -11.05
CA GLN A 174 3.09 -13.74 -12.37
C GLN A 174 2.09 -14.87 -12.65
N ASN A 175 2.52 -16.12 -12.44
CA ASN A 175 1.67 -17.30 -12.66
C ASN A 175 0.48 -17.35 -11.70
N ALA A 176 0.67 -16.93 -10.46
CA ALA A 176 -0.37 -16.91 -9.43
C ALA A 176 -1.32 -15.72 -9.55
N CYS A 177 -0.97 -14.66 -10.30
CA CYS A 177 -1.80 -13.47 -10.40
C CYS A 177 -3.09 -13.76 -11.20
N PRO A 178 -4.26 -13.77 -10.55
CA PRO A 178 -5.50 -14.09 -11.24
C PRO A 178 -5.91 -13.02 -12.25
N GLY A 179 -5.55 -11.76 -12.01
CA GLY A 179 -5.80 -10.63 -12.91
C GLY A 179 -4.75 -10.45 -13.99
N LYS A 180 -3.70 -11.32 -14.05
CA LYS A 180 -2.60 -11.20 -15.01
C LYS A 180 -1.94 -9.80 -15.04
N ALA A 181 -1.92 -9.16 -13.87
CA ALA A 181 -1.41 -7.80 -13.71
C ALA A 181 0.10 -7.74 -13.44
N ILE A 182 0.79 -8.87 -13.31
CA ILE A 182 2.23 -8.93 -13.05
C ILE A 182 2.94 -9.48 -14.28
N SER A 183 3.87 -8.69 -14.84
CA SER A 183 4.72 -9.04 -15.96
C SER A 183 6.20 -9.02 -15.55
N GLU A 184 7.10 -9.21 -16.51
CA GLU A 184 8.54 -9.04 -16.31
C GLU A 184 8.91 -7.57 -16.01
N ASP A 185 8.08 -6.62 -16.45
CA ASP A 185 8.26 -5.19 -16.22
C ASP A 185 7.69 -4.73 -14.86
N GLY A 186 7.05 -5.64 -14.11
CA GLY A 186 6.47 -5.35 -12.79
C GLY A 186 4.95 -5.45 -12.74
N LEU A 187 4.35 -4.70 -11.83
CA LEU A 187 2.91 -4.67 -11.59
C LEU A 187 2.22 -3.59 -12.42
N ASP A 188 1.32 -4.00 -13.30
CA ASP A 188 0.31 -3.10 -13.88
C ASP A 188 -0.76 -2.81 -12.81
N THR A 189 -0.69 -1.61 -12.24
CA THR A 189 -1.58 -1.20 -11.14
C THR A 189 -3.01 -0.99 -11.60
N TRP A 190 -3.20 -0.59 -12.86
CA TRP A 190 -4.53 -0.45 -13.44
C TRP A 190 -5.20 -1.81 -13.63
N GLN A 191 -4.54 -2.75 -14.29
CA GLN A 191 -5.03 -4.12 -14.48
C GLN A 191 -5.35 -4.78 -13.13
N CYS A 192 -4.47 -4.60 -12.12
CA CYS A 192 -4.70 -5.07 -10.77
C CYS A 192 -5.97 -4.46 -10.16
N SER A 193 -6.15 -3.14 -10.29
CA SER A 193 -7.31 -2.44 -9.74
C SER A 193 -8.62 -2.86 -10.40
N VAL A 194 -8.63 -3.04 -11.72
CA VAL A 194 -9.82 -3.48 -12.46
C VAL A 194 -10.21 -4.90 -12.04
N TYR A 195 -9.25 -5.83 -11.97
CA TYR A 195 -9.51 -7.19 -11.49
C TYR A 195 -10.01 -7.19 -10.04
N TYR A 196 -9.37 -6.44 -9.15
CA TYR A 196 -9.74 -6.36 -7.73
C TYR A 196 -11.19 -5.89 -7.54
N ARG A 197 -11.70 -5.04 -8.42
CA ARG A 197 -13.09 -4.59 -8.43
C ARG A 197 -14.08 -5.58 -9.07
N GLY A 198 -13.61 -6.76 -9.45
CA GLY A 198 -14.44 -7.83 -9.95
C GLY A 198 -14.78 -7.76 -11.44
N ALA A 199 -14.04 -6.96 -12.22
CA ALA A 199 -14.27 -6.80 -13.66
C ALA A 199 -13.66 -7.89 -14.55
N HIS A 200 -13.03 -8.92 -13.98
CA HIS A 200 -12.44 -10.00 -14.76
C HIS A 200 -13.49 -10.99 -15.28
N LYS A 201 -13.40 -11.36 -16.56
CA LYS A 201 -14.35 -12.30 -17.22
C LYS A 201 -14.49 -13.66 -16.56
N SER A 202 -13.50 -14.10 -15.78
CA SER A 202 -13.58 -15.34 -15.01
C SER A 202 -14.41 -15.22 -13.73
N ASN A 203 -14.87 -14.02 -13.36
CA ASN A 203 -15.73 -13.85 -12.21
C ASN A 203 -17.14 -14.34 -12.55
N PRO A 204 -17.66 -15.39 -11.89
CA PRO A 204 -18.96 -15.97 -12.22
C PRO A 204 -20.15 -15.04 -11.92
N PHE A 205 -19.94 -13.96 -11.20
CA PHE A 205 -20.96 -12.96 -10.89
C PHE A 205 -21.01 -11.81 -11.91
N ILE A 206 -20.09 -11.78 -12.89
CA ILE A 206 -20.11 -10.81 -13.98
C ILE A 206 -20.97 -11.37 -15.10
N THR A 207 -22.17 -10.83 -15.25
CA THR A 207 -23.12 -11.13 -16.32
C THR A 207 -23.13 -9.99 -17.34
N ASP A 208 -23.68 -10.26 -18.55
CA ASP A 208 -23.84 -9.22 -19.57
C ASP A 208 -24.72 -8.07 -19.08
N ASP A 209 -25.71 -8.33 -18.26
CA ASP A 209 -26.56 -7.29 -17.67
C ASP A 209 -25.78 -6.46 -16.63
N PHE A 210 -24.99 -7.12 -15.81
CA PHE A 210 -24.09 -6.43 -14.88
C PHE A 210 -23.10 -5.53 -15.62
N LEU A 211 -22.53 -5.98 -16.74
CA LEU A 211 -21.58 -5.19 -17.52
C LEU A 211 -22.25 -4.00 -18.22
N LYS A 212 -23.53 -4.10 -18.61
CA LYS A 212 -24.27 -2.94 -19.14
C LYS A 212 -24.43 -1.82 -18.12
N ASP A 213 -24.67 -2.20 -16.86
CA ASP A 213 -24.82 -1.24 -15.76
C ASP A 213 -23.45 -0.74 -15.23
N HIS A 214 -22.37 -1.43 -15.60
CA HIS A 214 -21.00 -1.15 -15.18
C HIS A 214 -20.02 -1.18 -16.36
N PRO A 215 -20.16 -0.28 -17.34
CA PRO A 215 -19.34 -0.29 -18.56
C PRO A 215 -17.84 -0.13 -18.28
N GLU A 216 -17.48 0.47 -17.16
CA GLU A 216 -16.11 0.59 -16.69
C GLU A 216 -15.43 -0.77 -16.42
N ARG A 217 -16.20 -1.85 -16.36
CA ARG A 217 -15.70 -3.20 -16.07
C ARG A 217 -15.53 -4.07 -17.30
N GLU A 218 -15.94 -3.59 -18.45
CA GLU A 218 -15.75 -4.30 -19.74
C GLU A 218 -14.29 -4.26 -20.24
N ALA A 219 -13.47 -3.41 -19.68
CA ALA A 219 -12.10 -3.13 -20.18
C ALA A 219 -11.07 -4.24 -19.89
N ILE A 220 -11.48 -5.47 -19.51
CA ILE A 220 -10.55 -6.59 -19.26
C ILE A 220 -10.86 -7.76 -20.14
#